data_3e499f1d96e0b7ad60f00b789feca754
#
_entry.id   3e499f1d96e0b7ad60f00b789feca754
#
_cell.length_a   1.000
_cell.length_b   1.000
_cell.length_c   1.000
_cell.angle_alpha   90.00
_cell.angle_beta   90.00
_cell.angle_gamma   90.00
#
_symmetry.space_group_name_H-M   'P 1'
#
loop_
_entity.id
_entity.type
_entity.pdbx_description
1 polymer ?
#
loop_
_entity_poly.entity_id
_entity_poly.type
_entity_poly.pdbx_seq_one_letter_code
_entity_poly.pdbx_strand_id
1 'polypeptide(L)'
;MPDRIIFDGLNLALEEGTGVATYARMLTQVARDLGYNVGVVYGSPQAPSRNPVLREIAFFDEKRAIKKWLPVEILNSIADQVRYYLPVRPTTVDLSGVVITRHFDDTLPVHDHIFVTRNLFGNAGRHFSLTNAFVELAFDPRPDIFHCTYQLPLRSKSACNVYTIHDLVPLRLPFTTLDNKRWMFRLLKKITAKADHIVTVSENTKHDIIELLGVDEKRITNTYQAVSFPKEDIERSEAVIGEQLAGSFGLEIYEYLLFFGALEPKKNVGRLIEAYMASGVDLPLVLVAGEGWHNQSETMLLEELRENEPGPTGPKRRVRRFRYVRPSTLITLIRGARAVVFPSLYEGFGLPVLEAMTLGTPVVTSRESSLPEIAGEATLLVDPYDADDIARAITTIVNDADLRAELSRRGRLQAAKFSVERYRERVEALYASLR
;
A
#
# COMPACT_ATOMS: atom_id res chain seq x y z
N MET A 1 -2.26 24.29 -22.78
CA MET A 1 -2.11 24.20 -21.32
C MET A 1 -1.71 22.76 -21.03
N PRO A 2 -0.89 22.48 -20.02
CA PRO A 2 -0.61 21.08 -19.65
C PRO A 2 -1.92 20.39 -19.31
N ASP A 3 -2.05 19.12 -19.71
CA ASP A 3 -3.24 18.32 -19.38
C ASP A 3 -3.40 18.20 -17.87
N ARG A 4 -4.64 18.25 -17.38
CA ARG A 4 -4.95 18.19 -15.97
C ARG A 4 -5.39 16.79 -15.56
N ILE A 5 -4.74 16.27 -14.53
CA ILE A 5 -5.10 15.02 -13.90
C ILE A 5 -5.56 15.30 -12.47
N ILE A 6 -6.72 14.77 -12.08
CA ILE A 6 -7.17 14.80 -10.68
C ILE A 6 -7.16 13.39 -10.12
N PHE A 7 -6.51 13.22 -8.97
CA PHE A 7 -6.45 11.99 -8.21
C PHE A 7 -7.40 12.02 -7.01
N ASP A 8 -7.83 10.85 -6.54
CA ASP A 8 -8.45 10.72 -5.23
C ASP A 8 -7.41 10.84 -4.11
N GLY A 9 -7.81 11.44 -3.00
CA GLY A 9 -6.97 11.65 -1.81
C GLY A 9 -7.26 10.69 -0.67
N LEU A 10 -7.99 9.56 -0.90
CA LEU A 10 -8.38 8.65 0.18
C LEU A 10 -7.15 8.10 0.91
N ASN A 11 -6.23 7.49 0.19
CA ASN A 11 -5.04 6.89 0.76
C ASN A 11 -3.91 7.91 1.01
N LEU A 12 -3.94 9.05 0.33
CA LEU A 12 -2.98 10.14 0.51
C LEU A 12 -3.16 10.87 1.85
N ALA A 13 -4.36 10.77 2.45
CA ALA A 13 -4.68 11.35 3.76
C ALA A 13 -4.23 10.47 4.96
N LEU A 14 -3.63 9.30 4.71
CA LEU A 14 -3.19 8.41 5.76
C LEU A 14 -1.77 8.77 6.21
N GLU A 15 -1.59 9.02 7.51
CA GLU A 15 -0.29 9.32 8.12
C GLU A 15 0.64 8.08 8.10
N GLU A 16 0.10 6.91 8.40
CA GLU A 16 0.83 5.65 8.32
C GLU A 16 0.70 5.06 6.90
N GLY A 17 1.82 5.00 6.17
CA GLY A 17 1.86 4.59 4.78
C GLY A 17 1.52 3.12 4.59
N THR A 18 0.36 2.84 3.98
CA THR A 18 0.08 1.53 3.37
C THR A 18 0.74 1.46 1.98
N GLY A 19 0.93 0.25 1.43
CA GLY A 19 1.44 0.09 0.06
C GLY A 19 0.63 0.89 -0.98
N VAL A 20 -0.70 1.03 -0.77
CA VAL A 20 -1.57 1.84 -1.63
C VAL A 20 -1.27 3.33 -1.50
N ALA A 21 -0.96 3.82 -0.29
CA ALA A 21 -0.56 5.21 -0.08
C ALA A 21 0.79 5.52 -0.74
N THR A 22 1.75 4.60 -0.64
CA THR A 22 3.05 4.69 -1.32
C THR A 22 2.87 4.76 -2.84
N TYR A 23 2.03 3.89 -3.40
CA TYR A 23 1.66 3.92 -4.82
C TYR A 23 1.06 5.27 -5.22
N ALA A 24 0.05 5.75 -4.49
CA ALA A 24 -0.64 7.00 -4.82
C ALA A 24 0.30 8.22 -4.79
N ARG A 25 1.20 8.30 -3.78
CA ARG A 25 2.24 9.35 -3.71
C ARG A 25 3.22 9.27 -4.88
N MET A 26 3.73 8.07 -5.19
CA MET A 26 4.63 7.87 -6.34
C MET A 26 3.95 8.26 -7.64
N LEU A 27 2.69 7.88 -7.85
CA LEU A 27 1.95 8.19 -9.08
C LEU A 27 1.72 9.70 -9.23
N THR A 28 1.34 10.41 -8.17
CA THR A 28 1.16 11.88 -8.20
C THR A 28 2.48 12.60 -8.49
N GLN A 29 3.58 12.15 -7.89
CA GLN A 29 4.93 12.68 -8.16
C GLN A 29 5.31 12.47 -9.63
N VAL A 30 5.19 11.25 -10.13
CA VAL A 30 5.52 10.92 -11.53
C VAL A 30 4.66 11.71 -12.51
N ALA A 31 3.36 11.86 -12.26
CA ALA A 31 2.48 12.68 -13.09
C ALA A 31 2.96 14.15 -13.13
N ARG A 32 3.38 14.71 -11.99
CA ARG A 32 3.93 16.06 -11.92
C ARG A 32 5.25 16.19 -12.69
N ASP A 33 6.16 15.22 -12.54
CA ASP A 33 7.47 15.19 -13.22
C ASP A 33 7.33 15.03 -14.74
N LEU A 34 6.22 14.47 -15.21
CA LEU A 34 5.83 14.40 -16.62
C LEU A 34 5.20 15.70 -17.14
N GLY A 35 5.03 16.72 -16.28
CA GLY A 35 4.52 18.03 -16.66
C GLY A 35 2.99 18.16 -16.64
N TYR A 36 2.26 17.19 -16.07
CA TYR A 36 0.81 17.32 -15.87
C TYR A 36 0.50 18.33 -14.77
N ASN A 37 -0.66 19.00 -14.89
CA ASN A 37 -1.22 19.78 -13.80
C ASN A 37 -1.99 18.85 -12.87
N VAL A 38 -1.45 18.65 -11.66
CA VAL A 38 -1.95 17.64 -10.69
C VAL A 38 -2.91 18.25 -9.69
N GLY A 39 -4.13 17.72 -9.63
CA GLY A 39 -5.11 18.00 -8.57
C GLY A 39 -5.35 16.79 -7.69
N VAL A 40 -5.73 17.02 -6.44
CA VAL A 40 -6.13 15.95 -5.51
C VAL A 40 -7.45 16.32 -4.85
N VAL A 41 -8.41 15.37 -4.82
CA VAL A 41 -9.71 15.57 -4.15
C VAL A 41 -9.78 14.79 -2.84
N TYR A 42 -10.02 15.50 -1.74
CA TYR A 42 -10.12 14.94 -0.38
C TYR A 42 -11.55 14.93 0.15
N GLY A 43 -11.78 14.02 1.10
CA GLY A 43 -12.96 14.00 1.93
C GLY A 43 -12.71 14.72 3.25
N SER A 44 -13.38 15.84 3.49
CA SER A 44 -13.31 16.56 4.78
C SER A 44 -14.46 16.14 5.69
N PRO A 45 -14.24 15.98 7.03
CA PRO A 45 -15.33 15.70 7.96
C PRO A 45 -16.32 16.89 8.10
N GLN A 46 -15.89 18.09 7.73
CA GLN A 46 -16.70 19.30 7.77
C GLN A 46 -17.05 19.80 6.37
N ALA A 47 -18.17 20.54 6.26
CA ALA A 47 -18.50 21.25 5.02
C ALA A 47 -17.45 22.35 4.77
N PRO A 48 -16.94 22.51 3.54
CA PRO A 48 -15.98 23.56 3.22
C PRO A 48 -16.54 24.95 3.55
N SER A 49 -15.75 25.76 4.25
CA SER A 49 -16.10 27.15 4.56
C SER A 49 -16.14 28.01 3.29
N ARG A 50 -17.03 29.03 3.26
CA ARG A 50 -17.01 30.04 2.20
C ARG A 50 -15.79 30.96 2.30
N ASN A 51 -15.27 31.18 3.51
CA ASN A 51 -14.05 31.95 3.73
C ASN A 51 -12.82 31.09 3.35
N PRO A 52 -11.96 31.51 2.41
CA PRO A 52 -10.80 30.75 1.95
C PRO A 52 -9.82 30.38 3.07
N VAL A 53 -9.52 31.33 3.97
CA VAL A 53 -8.56 31.09 5.07
C VAL A 53 -9.11 30.06 6.08
N LEU A 54 -10.39 30.16 6.45
CA LEU A 54 -11.01 29.15 7.32
C LEU A 54 -11.11 27.78 6.66
N ARG A 55 -11.18 27.73 5.34
CA ARG A 55 -11.19 26.49 4.57
C ARG A 55 -9.81 25.84 4.58
N GLU A 56 -8.75 26.63 4.38
CA GLU A 56 -7.36 26.18 4.51
C GLU A 56 -7.07 25.67 5.93
N ILE A 57 -7.42 26.43 6.96
CA ILE A 57 -7.27 26.02 8.35
C ILE A 57 -8.00 24.70 8.60
N ALA A 58 -9.25 24.56 8.15
CA ALA A 58 -10.05 23.35 8.36
C ALA A 58 -9.50 22.11 7.60
N PHE A 59 -8.74 22.34 6.53
CA PHE A 59 -8.09 21.26 5.78
C PHE A 59 -6.90 20.68 6.56
N PHE A 60 -6.13 21.52 7.24
CA PHE A 60 -4.97 21.12 8.04
C PHE A 60 -5.28 20.88 9.52
N ASP A 61 -6.52 21.12 9.97
CA ASP A 61 -6.93 20.85 11.34
C ASP A 61 -7.15 19.33 11.51
N GLU A 62 -6.25 18.71 12.25
CA GLU A 62 -6.38 17.29 12.60
C GLU A 62 -7.69 17.06 13.37
N LYS A 63 -8.57 16.37 12.72
CA LYS A 63 -9.77 15.63 13.18
C LYS A 63 -10.15 15.81 14.66
N ARG A 64 -10.53 16.96 15.09
CA ARG A 64 -11.53 17.02 16.14
C ARG A 64 -12.89 16.77 15.50
N ALA A 65 -13.26 15.46 15.40
CA ALA A 65 -14.64 15.10 15.18
C ALA A 65 -15.45 15.74 16.32
N ILE A 66 -15.97 16.95 16.06
CA ILE A 66 -16.94 17.57 16.98
C ILE A 66 -18.08 16.57 17.02
N LYS A 67 -18.25 15.87 18.16
CA LYS A 67 -19.39 14.98 18.39
C LYS A 67 -20.65 15.80 18.17
N LYS A 68 -21.19 15.71 16.98
CA LYS A 68 -22.48 16.33 16.67
C LYS A 68 -23.58 15.51 17.31
N TRP A 69 -24.64 16.17 17.70
CA TRP A 69 -25.82 15.51 18.23
C TRP A 69 -26.38 14.53 17.19
N LEU A 70 -26.59 13.28 17.59
CA LEU A 70 -26.95 12.15 16.71
C LEU A 70 -28.06 12.46 15.68
N PRO A 71 -29.16 13.16 16.02
CA PRO A 71 -30.21 13.53 15.06
C PRO A 71 -29.72 14.46 13.95
N VAL A 72 -28.81 15.38 14.26
CA VAL A 72 -28.25 16.32 13.27
C VAL A 72 -27.33 15.59 12.30
N GLU A 73 -26.60 14.58 12.76
CA GLU A 73 -25.78 13.72 11.87
C GLU A 73 -26.64 12.90 10.91
N ILE A 74 -27.73 12.34 11.40
CA ILE A 74 -28.68 11.59 10.57
C ILE A 74 -29.31 12.47 9.50
N LEU A 75 -29.81 13.67 9.88
CA LEU A 75 -30.40 14.61 8.93
C LEU A 75 -29.39 15.07 7.86
N ASN A 76 -28.17 15.41 8.29
CA ASN A 76 -27.10 15.78 7.38
C ASN A 76 -26.71 14.63 6.44
N SER A 77 -26.71 13.39 6.95
CA SER A 77 -26.45 12.20 6.13
C SER A 77 -27.52 11.98 5.07
N ILE A 78 -28.80 12.18 5.41
CA ILE A 78 -29.91 12.09 4.46
C ILE A 78 -29.81 13.20 3.40
N ALA A 79 -29.55 14.43 3.82
CA ALA A 79 -29.37 15.56 2.91
C ALA A 79 -28.20 15.34 1.94
N ASP A 80 -27.08 14.82 2.44
CA ASP A 80 -25.93 14.47 1.60
C ASP A 80 -26.31 13.37 0.59
N GLN A 81 -27.09 12.33 0.99
CA GLN A 81 -27.52 11.28 0.08
C GLN A 81 -28.43 11.81 -1.04
N VAL A 82 -29.36 12.71 -0.72
CA VAL A 82 -30.21 13.35 -1.75
C VAL A 82 -29.36 14.20 -2.70
N ARG A 83 -28.38 14.91 -2.19
CA ARG A 83 -27.47 15.73 -2.98
C ARG A 83 -26.65 14.90 -3.99
N TYR A 84 -26.30 13.66 -3.66
CA TYR A 84 -25.48 12.80 -4.52
C TYR A 84 -26.20 12.22 -5.74
N TYR A 85 -27.51 12.47 -5.89
CA TYR A 85 -28.22 12.23 -7.17
C TYR A 85 -27.87 13.30 -8.22
N LEU A 86 -27.27 14.41 -7.81
CA LEU A 86 -26.76 15.47 -8.70
C LEU A 86 -25.23 15.49 -8.66
N PRO A 87 -24.58 15.98 -9.74
CA PRO A 87 -23.12 16.14 -9.72
C PRO A 87 -22.65 17.03 -8.57
N VAL A 88 -21.73 16.51 -7.77
CA VAL A 88 -21.13 17.22 -6.65
C VAL A 88 -19.99 18.08 -7.17
N ARG A 89 -19.98 19.36 -6.77
CA ARG A 89 -18.88 20.30 -7.08
C ARG A 89 -17.91 20.35 -5.89
N PRO A 90 -16.71 19.77 -6.00
CA PRO A 90 -15.69 19.95 -4.98
C PRO A 90 -15.27 21.41 -4.89
N THR A 91 -14.93 21.84 -3.69
CA THR A 91 -14.47 23.22 -3.44
C THR A 91 -12.95 23.24 -3.44
N THR A 92 -12.33 24.22 -4.10
CA THR A 92 -10.87 24.42 -4.07
C THR A 92 -10.39 24.88 -2.71
N VAL A 93 -9.23 24.39 -2.30
CA VAL A 93 -8.48 24.91 -1.15
C VAL A 93 -7.23 25.61 -1.68
N ASP A 94 -7.25 26.95 -1.57
CA ASP A 94 -6.12 27.76 -1.99
C ASP A 94 -5.14 27.85 -0.81
N LEU A 95 -3.89 27.46 -1.02
CA LEU A 95 -2.84 27.58 -0.02
C LEU A 95 -2.34 29.02 0.01
N SER A 96 -2.74 29.76 1.04
CA SER A 96 -2.40 31.18 1.19
C SER A 96 -0.98 31.41 1.70
N GLY A 97 -0.33 30.38 2.27
CA GLY A 97 0.93 30.48 3.00
C GLY A 97 0.81 31.13 4.39
N VAL A 98 -0.41 31.47 4.82
CA VAL A 98 -0.68 31.99 6.17
C VAL A 98 -0.71 30.84 7.19
N VAL A 99 -1.20 29.67 6.77
CA VAL A 99 -1.19 28.45 7.59
C VAL A 99 0.18 27.81 7.52
N ILE A 100 0.76 27.47 8.68
CA ILE A 100 2.06 26.79 8.75
C ILE A 100 1.84 25.30 8.46
N THR A 101 2.27 24.84 7.28
CA THR A 101 2.01 23.49 6.78
C THR A 101 3.22 22.57 6.86
N ARG A 102 4.38 23.03 7.36
CA ARG A 102 5.66 22.28 7.39
C ARG A 102 5.57 20.88 7.98
N HIS A 103 4.64 20.66 8.91
CA HIS A 103 4.40 19.34 9.50
C HIS A 103 3.83 18.34 8.48
N PHE A 104 3.22 18.83 7.41
CA PHE A 104 2.58 18.05 6.37
C PHE A 104 3.42 17.91 5.10
N ASP A 105 4.58 18.56 5.03
CA ASP A 105 5.43 18.57 3.81
C ASP A 105 5.84 17.16 3.38
N ASP A 106 6.05 16.25 4.34
CA ASP A 106 6.40 14.85 4.07
C ASP A 106 5.17 13.94 3.77
N THR A 107 3.96 14.41 4.10
CA THR A 107 2.72 13.61 4.00
C THR A 107 1.82 14.04 2.86
N LEU A 108 1.84 15.32 2.50
CA LEU A 108 1.09 15.83 1.36
C LEU A 108 1.72 15.37 0.04
N PRO A 109 0.94 14.81 -0.88
CA PRO A 109 1.43 14.53 -2.22
C PRO A 109 1.74 15.83 -2.94
N VAL A 110 2.59 15.76 -3.95
CA VAL A 110 2.82 16.88 -4.87
C VAL A 110 1.51 17.22 -5.60
N HIS A 111 1.09 18.46 -5.58
CA HIS A 111 -0.16 18.92 -6.17
C HIS A 111 -0.06 20.39 -6.62
N ASP A 112 -0.88 20.75 -7.62
CA ASP A 112 -1.13 22.13 -8.05
C ASP A 112 -2.46 22.63 -7.47
N HIS A 113 -3.43 21.73 -7.26
CA HIS A 113 -4.75 22.04 -6.77
C HIS A 113 -5.22 21.02 -5.72
N ILE A 114 -5.80 21.54 -4.64
CA ILE A 114 -6.51 20.73 -3.65
C ILE A 114 -7.99 21.00 -3.79
N PHE A 115 -8.78 19.93 -3.80
CA PHE A 115 -10.24 19.96 -3.80
C PHE A 115 -10.76 19.26 -2.55
N VAL A 116 -11.82 19.79 -1.95
CA VAL A 116 -12.44 19.15 -0.79
C VAL A 116 -13.95 19.01 -0.98
N THR A 117 -14.48 17.92 -0.44
CA THR A 117 -15.93 17.67 -0.33
C THR A 117 -16.21 16.99 1.01
N ARG A 118 -17.32 17.35 1.64
CA ARG A 118 -17.69 16.79 2.94
C ARG A 118 -17.89 15.27 2.86
N ASN A 119 -17.16 14.52 3.70
CA ASN A 119 -17.24 13.06 3.84
C ASN A 119 -17.32 12.30 2.51
N LEU A 120 -16.58 12.76 1.48
CA LEU A 120 -16.70 12.27 0.10
C LEU A 120 -16.71 10.75 0.02
N PHE A 121 -15.68 10.10 0.54
CA PHE A 121 -15.47 8.67 0.35
C PHE A 121 -16.49 7.82 1.12
N GLY A 122 -16.75 8.16 2.39
CA GLY A 122 -17.76 7.48 3.20
C GLY A 122 -19.18 7.62 2.65
N ASN A 123 -19.51 8.83 2.21
CA ASN A 123 -20.82 9.10 1.61
C ASN A 123 -20.96 8.45 0.24
N ALA A 124 -19.92 8.40 -0.59
CA ALA A 124 -19.94 7.71 -1.88
C ALA A 124 -20.14 6.20 -1.70
N GLY A 125 -19.44 5.57 -0.73
CA GLY A 125 -19.65 4.16 -0.39
C GLY A 125 -21.08 3.87 0.07
N ARG A 126 -21.66 4.75 0.90
CA ARG A 126 -23.05 4.64 1.37
C ARG A 126 -24.04 4.83 0.23
N HIS A 127 -23.82 5.86 -0.62
CA HIS A 127 -24.64 6.10 -1.81
C HIS A 127 -24.66 4.88 -2.73
N PHE A 128 -23.48 4.33 -3.01
CA PHE A 128 -23.35 3.12 -3.81
C PHE A 128 -24.07 1.92 -3.18
N SER A 129 -23.98 1.75 -1.87
CA SER A 129 -24.69 0.68 -1.14
C SER A 129 -26.20 0.74 -1.32
N LEU A 130 -26.77 1.96 -1.31
CA LEU A 130 -28.21 2.21 -1.38
C LEU A 130 -28.74 2.20 -2.82
N THR A 131 -27.98 2.76 -3.76
CA THR A 131 -28.48 3.07 -5.12
C THR A 131 -27.80 2.28 -6.23
N ASN A 132 -26.69 1.62 -5.91
CA ASN A 132 -25.79 1.02 -6.90
C ASN A 132 -25.31 2.04 -7.97
N ALA A 133 -25.24 3.33 -7.62
CA ALA A 133 -24.79 4.41 -8.51
C ALA A 133 -23.48 5.03 -8.00
N PHE A 134 -22.67 5.56 -8.92
CA PHE A 134 -21.46 6.33 -8.56
C PHE A 134 -21.85 7.78 -8.28
N VAL A 135 -21.12 8.38 -7.36
CA VAL A 135 -21.16 9.83 -7.16
C VAL A 135 -20.42 10.51 -8.31
N GLU A 136 -21.09 11.43 -8.99
CA GLU A 136 -20.50 12.23 -10.06
C GLU A 136 -19.83 13.48 -9.49
N LEU A 137 -18.57 13.72 -9.85
CA LEU A 137 -17.81 14.92 -9.50
C LEU A 137 -17.75 15.87 -10.70
N ALA A 138 -18.08 17.13 -10.47
CA ALA A 138 -18.00 18.20 -11.45
C ALA A 138 -16.92 19.21 -10.99
N PHE A 139 -15.73 19.04 -11.52
CA PHE A 139 -14.58 19.91 -11.22
C PHE A 139 -14.63 21.20 -12.04
N ASP A 140 -14.13 22.27 -11.45
CA ASP A 140 -13.86 23.54 -12.09
C ASP A 140 -12.48 24.03 -11.62
N PRO A 141 -11.51 24.14 -12.53
CA PRO A 141 -11.56 23.80 -13.95
C PRO A 141 -11.63 22.27 -14.21
N ARG A 142 -12.18 21.93 -15.39
CA ARG A 142 -12.41 20.53 -15.82
C ARG A 142 -11.07 19.78 -15.97
N PRO A 143 -10.92 18.55 -15.45
CA PRO A 143 -9.79 17.70 -15.75
C PRO A 143 -9.95 16.96 -17.09
N ASP A 144 -8.82 16.57 -17.68
CA ASP A 144 -8.77 15.65 -18.81
C ASP A 144 -8.88 14.21 -18.33
N ILE A 145 -8.20 13.88 -17.20
CA ILE A 145 -8.23 12.57 -16.57
C ILE A 145 -8.66 12.70 -15.11
N PHE A 146 -9.55 11.82 -14.67
CA PHE A 146 -9.85 11.57 -13.27
C PHE A 146 -9.39 10.17 -12.93
N HIS A 147 -8.31 10.06 -12.16
CA HIS A 147 -7.69 8.78 -11.81
C HIS A 147 -7.94 8.43 -10.34
N CYS A 148 -8.84 7.47 -10.10
CA CYS A 148 -9.02 6.86 -8.79
C CYS A 148 -7.86 5.90 -8.53
N THR A 149 -7.00 6.21 -7.56
CA THR A 149 -5.85 5.39 -7.16
C THR A 149 -6.24 4.14 -6.37
N TYR A 150 -7.53 4.01 -6.08
CA TYR A 150 -8.17 2.89 -5.40
C TYR A 150 -9.58 2.66 -5.97
N GLN A 151 -10.19 1.50 -5.68
CA GLN A 151 -11.53 1.16 -6.15
C GLN A 151 -12.61 1.96 -5.40
N LEU A 152 -13.01 3.09 -5.94
CA LEU A 152 -13.97 4.01 -5.34
C LEU A 152 -15.23 4.17 -6.23
N PRO A 153 -16.43 4.30 -5.64
CA PRO A 153 -17.66 4.56 -6.38
C PRO A 153 -17.79 6.06 -6.74
N LEU A 154 -16.76 6.62 -7.35
CA LEU A 154 -16.65 8.01 -7.79
C LEU A 154 -16.39 8.05 -9.30
N ARG A 155 -16.88 9.08 -9.99
CA ARG A 155 -16.50 9.36 -11.37
C ARG A 155 -16.56 10.85 -11.67
N SER A 156 -15.81 11.31 -12.66
CA SER A 156 -16.03 12.62 -13.28
C SER A 156 -16.85 12.46 -14.55
N LYS A 157 -17.91 13.28 -14.72
CA LYS A 157 -18.75 13.24 -15.93
C LYS A 157 -18.01 13.70 -17.19
N SER A 158 -16.99 14.51 -17.02
CA SER A 158 -16.34 15.26 -18.10
C SER A 158 -14.89 14.89 -18.34
N ALA A 159 -14.36 13.88 -17.67
CA ALA A 159 -13.00 13.41 -17.80
C ALA A 159 -12.94 11.95 -18.26
N CYS A 160 -11.80 11.52 -18.77
CA CYS A 160 -11.45 10.12 -18.88
C CYS A 160 -11.30 9.53 -17.47
N ASN A 161 -12.11 8.52 -17.12
CA ASN A 161 -12.13 7.92 -15.78
C ASN A 161 -11.25 6.69 -15.74
N VAL A 162 -10.14 6.78 -15.00
CA VAL A 162 -9.16 5.72 -14.81
C VAL A 162 -9.26 5.20 -13.38
N TYR A 163 -9.14 3.88 -13.20
CA TYR A 163 -9.17 3.27 -11.86
C TYR A 163 -8.02 2.30 -11.71
N THR A 164 -7.25 2.47 -10.63
CA THR A 164 -6.28 1.45 -10.22
C THR A 164 -6.96 0.41 -9.36
N ILE A 165 -6.82 -0.86 -9.74
CA ILE A 165 -7.22 -2.02 -8.95
C ILE A 165 -5.95 -2.74 -8.52
N HIS A 166 -5.65 -2.71 -7.21
CA HIS A 166 -4.42 -3.26 -6.66
C HIS A 166 -4.44 -4.77 -6.56
N ASP A 167 -5.56 -5.33 -6.10
CA ASP A 167 -5.76 -6.77 -5.97
C ASP A 167 -7.25 -7.11 -5.92
N LEU A 168 -7.53 -8.42 -6.00
CA LEU A 168 -8.84 -9.00 -5.81
C LEU A 168 -8.87 -9.96 -4.62
N VAL A 169 -8.03 -9.72 -3.59
CA VAL A 169 -7.94 -10.56 -2.37
C VAL A 169 -9.31 -10.88 -1.79
N PRO A 170 -10.26 -9.92 -1.61
CA PRO A 170 -11.58 -10.25 -1.06
C PRO A 170 -12.39 -11.26 -1.87
N LEU A 171 -12.05 -11.44 -3.16
CA LEU A 171 -12.72 -12.40 -4.04
C LEU A 171 -11.92 -13.70 -4.19
N ARG A 172 -10.58 -13.63 -4.19
CA ARG A 172 -9.68 -14.80 -4.31
C ARG A 172 -9.51 -15.54 -2.99
N LEU A 173 -9.31 -14.82 -1.89
CA LEU A 173 -9.14 -15.35 -0.53
C LEU A 173 -10.19 -14.77 0.43
N PRO A 174 -11.48 -15.08 0.24
CA PRO A 174 -12.56 -14.42 0.98
C PRO A 174 -12.50 -14.59 2.51
N PHE A 175 -11.82 -15.61 2.98
CA PHE A 175 -11.64 -15.91 4.42
C PHE A 175 -10.56 -15.05 5.09
N THR A 176 -9.74 -14.33 4.32
CA THR A 176 -8.63 -13.52 4.84
C THR A 176 -8.98 -12.05 5.07
N THR A 177 -10.18 -11.60 4.68
CA THR A 177 -10.59 -10.19 4.77
C THR A 177 -11.95 -10.02 5.43
N LEU A 178 -12.16 -8.87 6.08
CA LEU A 178 -13.45 -8.46 6.66
C LEU A 178 -14.38 -7.80 5.65
N ASP A 179 -13.91 -7.52 4.44
CA ASP A 179 -14.67 -6.83 3.42
C ASP A 179 -15.99 -7.53 3.08
N ASN A 180 -17.01 -6.75 2.79
CA ASN A 180 -18.26 -7.28 2.25
C ASN A 180 -18.05 -7.71 0.78
N LYS A 181 -17.85 -9.02 0.55
CA LYS A 181 -17.53 -9.62 -0.75
C LYS A 181 -18.58 -9.30 -1.82
N ARG A 182 -19.87 -9.29 -1.45
CA ARG A 182 -20.96 -8.95 -2.38
C ARG A 182 -20.92 -7.48 -2.79
N TRP A 183 -20.63 -6.60 -1.85
CA TRP A 183 -20.47 -5.17 -2.10
C TRP A 183 -19.26 -4.92 -3.00
N MET A 184 -18.11 -5.52 -2.66
CA MET A 184 -16.87 -5.40 -3.43
C MET A 184 -17.06 -5.91 -4.87
N PHE A 185 -17.65 -7.08 -5.04
CA PHE A 185 -17.92 -7.63 -6.37
C PHE A 185 -18.81 -6.70 -7.19
N ARG A 186 -19.91 -6.16 -6.60
CA ARG A 186 -20.78 -5.19 -7.29
C ARG A 186 -20.03 -3.92 -7.67
N LEU A 187 -19.17 -3.41 -6.76
CA LEU A 187 -18.34 -2.22 -7.02
C LEU A 187 -17.40 -2.46 -8.20
N LEU A 188 -16.64 -3.55 -8.17
CA LEU A 188 -15.69 -3.90 -9.23
C LEU A 188 -16.40 -4.10 -10.58
N LYS A 189 -17.52 -4.83 -10.61
CA LYS A 189 -18.37 -4.95 -11.82
C LYS A 189 -18.83 -3.59 -12.34
N LYS A 190 -19.17 -2.66 -11.46
CA LYS A 190 -19.60 -1.32 -11.85
C LYS A 190 -18.44 -0.47 -12.34
N ILE A 191 -17.25 -0.56 -11.68
CA ILE A 191 -16.02 0.09 -12.14
C ILE A 191 -15.68 -0.41 -13.54
N THR A 192 -15.60 -1.72 -13.73
CA THR A 192 -15.21 -2.30 -15.03
C THR A 192 -16.18 -1.96 -16.16
N ALA A 193 -17.45 -1.70 -15.84
CA ALA A 193 -18.46 -1.25 -16.82
C ALA A 193 -18.39 0.25 -17.12
N LYS A 194 -17.85 1.08 -16.21
CA LYS A 194 -17.91 2.55 -16.28
C LYS A 194 -16.55 3.23 -16.46
N ALA A 195 -15.47 2.53 -16.14
CA ALA A 195 -14.12 3.01 -16.40
C ALA A 195 -13.88 3.18 -17.89
N ASP A 196 -13.19 4.23 -18.27
CA ASP A 196 -12.63 4.35 -19.60
C ASP A 196 -11.38 3.47 -19.71
N HIS A 197 -10.60 3.39 -18.62
CA HIS A 197 -9.43 2.52 -18.53
C HIS A 197 -9.20 2.00 -17.11
N ILE A 198 -8.56 0.83 -17.00
CA ILE A 198 -8.19 0.20 -15.73
C ILE A 198 -6.67 0.06 -15.66
N VAL A 199 -6.12 0.36 -14.51
CA VAL A 199 -4.70 0.19 -14.20
C VAL A 199 -4.54 -0.92 -13.18
N THR A 200 -3.56 -1.78 -13.37
CA THR A 200 -3.16 -2.79 -12.39
C THR A 200 -1.70 -2.60 -12.00
N VAL A 201 -1.34 -3.23 -10.91
CA VAL A 201 0.03 -3.16 -10.36
C VAL A 201 0.81 -4.46 -10.58
N SER A 202 0.17 -5.46 -11.20
CA SER A 202 0.79 -6.73 -11.58
C SER A 202 0.02 -7.39 -12.75
N GLU A 203 0.69 -8.28 -13.49
CA GLU A 203 0.02 -9.12 -14.51
C GLU A 203 -0.93 -10.10 -13.85
N ASN A 204 -0.60 -10.60 -12.65
CA ASN A 204 -1.50 -11.44 -11.88
C ASN A 204 -2.84 -10.74 -11.60
N THR A 205 -2.83 -9.49 -11.10
CA THR A 205 -4.06 -8.73 -10.88
C THR A 205 -4.81 -8.46 -12.18
N LYS A 206 -4.10 -8.19 -13.28
CA LYS A 206 -4.70 -8.04 -14.61
C LYS A 206 -5.42 -9.33 -15.03
N HIS A 207 -4.76 -10.48 -14.88
CA HIS A 207 -5.35 -11.79 -15.17
C HIS A 207 -6.60 -12.05 -14.32
N ASP A 208 -6.55 -11.76 -13.02
CA ASP A 208 -7.69 -11.92 -12.13
C ASP A 208 -8.90 -11.06 -12.54
N ILE A 209 -8.67 -9.83 -13.00
CA ILE A 209 -9.73 -8.95 -13.49
C ILE A 209 -10.37 -9.52 -14.76
N ILE A 210 -9.56 -10.03 -15.68
CA ILE A 210 -10.05 -10.66 -16.91
C ILE A 210 -10.89 -11.90 -16.56
N GLU A 211 -10.36 -12.78 -15.72
CA GLU A 211 -11.00 -14.04 -15.36
C GLU A 211 -12.29 -13.84 -14.54
N LEU A 212 -12.25 -13.05 -13.46
CA LEU A 212 -13.37 -12.90 -12.53
C LEU A 212 -14.42 -11.91 -13.00
N LEU A 213 -14.02 -10.89 -13.76
CA LEU A 213 -14.91 -9.79 -14.12
C LEU A 213 -15.23 -9.74 -15.62
N GLY A 214 -14.51 -10.49 -16.46
CA GLY A 214 -14.75 -10.57 -17.91
C GLY A 214 -14.43 -9.27 -18.64
N VAL A 215 -13.37 -8.56 -18.25
CA VAL A 215 -12.95 -7.29 -18.87
C VAL A 215 -12.09 -7.58 -20.08
N ASP A 216 -12.27 -6.81 -21.15
CA ASP A 216 -11.39 -6.85 -22.33
C ASP A 216 -9.99 -6.41 -21.93
N GLU A 217 -8.99 -7.24 -22.24
CA GLU A 217 -7.58 -7.00 -21.94
C GLU A 217 -7.09 -5.62 -22.43
N LYS A 218 -7.57 -5.15 -23.58
CA LYS A 218 -7.21 -3.84 -24.16
C LYS A 218 -7.55 -2.66 -23.26
N ARG A 219 -8.46 -2.85 -22.31
CA ARG A 219 -8.88 -1.83 -21.35
C ARG A 219 -8.09 -1.86 -20.05
N ILE A 220 -7.08 -2.72 -19.94
CA ILE A 220 -6.30 -2.91 -18.74
C ILE A 220 -4.82 -2.73 -19.06
N THR A 221 -4.17 -1.81 -18.37
CA THR A 221 -2.72 -1.62 -18.44
C THR A 221 -2.08 -1.92 -17.09
N ASN A 222 -1.09 -2.80 -17.08
CA ASN A 222 -0.24 -3.01 -15.92
C ASN A 222 0.91 -2.00 -15.95
N THR A 223 0.97 -1.14 -14.95
CA THR A 223 2.08 -0.19 -14.77
C THR A 223 3.13 -0.69 -13.80
N TYR A 224 2.83 -1.76 -13.05
CA TYR A 224 3.58 -2.17 -11.87
C TYR A 224 3.59 -1.07 -10.79
N GLN A 225 4.51 -1.19 -9.85
CA GLN A 225 4.86 -0.17 -8.87
C GLN A 225 6.38 -0.02 -8.85
N ALA A 226 6.85 1.07 -8.24
CA ALA A 226 8.26 1.28 -7.99
C ALA A 226 8.50 1.49 -6.50
N VAL A 227 9.74 1.28 -6.09
CA VAL A 227 10.24 1.61 -4.75
C VAL A 227 11.36 2.61 -4.90
N SER A 228 11.38 3.60 -4.01
CA SER A 228 12.47 4.57 -3.90
C SER A 228 12.86 4.72 -2.45
N PHE A 229 14.15 4.76 -2.21
CA PHE A 229 14.72 4.99 -0.87
C PHE A 229 15.62 6.22 -0.90
N PRO A 230 15.71 6.98 0.20
CA PRO A 230 16.68 8.06 0.32
C PRO A 230 18.10 7.54 0.07
N LYS A 231 18.89 8.29 -0.69
CA LYS A 231 20.25 7.90 -1.06
C LYS A 231 21.13 7.69 0.17
N GLU A 232 20.98 8.54 1.18
CA GLU A 232 21.66 8.44 2.46
C GLU A 232 21.40 7.13 3.19
N ASP A 233 20.20 6.56 3.07
CA ASP A 233 19.84 5.27 3.69
C ASP A 233 20.44 4.08 2.91
N ILE A 234 20.51 4.20 1.57
CA ILE A 234 21.11 3.17 0.71
C ILE A 234 22.62 3.13 0.88
N GLU A 235 23.28 4.29 0.97
CA GLU A 235 24.74 4.42 1.03
C GLU A 235 25.32 4.28 2.45
N ARG A 236 24.46 4.12 3.48
CA ARG A 236 24.91 3.94 4.87
C ARG A 236 25.83 2.73 4.97
N SER A 237 26.98 2.88 5.63
CA SER A 237 27.96 1.79 5.78
C SER A 237 27.45 0.66 6.69
N GLU A 238 27.95 -0.55 6.48
CA GLU A 238 27.63 -1.71 7.33
C GLU A 238 27.99 -1.47 8.79
N ALA A 239 29.08 -0.75 9.07
CA ALA A 239 29.48 -0.41 10.43
C ALA A 239 28.41 0.43 11.14
N VAL A 240 27.85 1.46 10.48
CA VAL A 240 26.78 2.30 11.01
C VAL A 240 25.48 1.49 11.19
N ILE A 241 25.17 0.60 10.24
CA ILE A 241 24.02 -0.31 10.34
C ILE A 241 24.19 -1.22 11.56
N GLY A 242 25.37 -1.86 11.72
CA GLY A 242 25.67 -2.75 12.84
C GLY A 242 25.58 -2.04 14.19
N GLU A 243 26.14 -0.83 14.32
CA GLU A 243 26.04 -0.01 15.54
C GLU A 243 24.57 0.32 15.88
N GLN A 244 23.78 0.73 14.90
CA GLN A 244 22.37 1.04 15.10
C GLN A 244 21.56 -0.21 15.50
N LEU A 245 21.80 -1.36 14.88
CA LEU A 245 21.15 -2.63 15.21
C LEU A 245 21.49 -3.09 16.63
N ALA A 246 22.77 -3.05 16.99
CA ALA A 246 23.23 -3.43 18.33
C ALA A 246 22.65 -2.50 19.40
N GLY A 247 22.73 -1.17 19.19
CA GLY A 247 22.31 -0.17 20.17
C GLY A 247 20.81 -0.08 20.35
N SER A 248 20.02 -0.17 19.25
CA SER A 248 18.57 0.02 19.32
C SER A 248 17.78 -1.26 19.50
N PHE A 249 18.30 -2.39 19.01
CA PHE A 249 17.56 -3.65 18.93
C PHE A 249 18.29 -4.83 19.60
N GLY A 250 19.56 -4.69 19.97
CA GLY A 250 20.39 -5.80 20.43
C GLY A 250 20.45 -6.92 19.38
N LEU A 251 20.58 -6.54 18.12
CA LEU A 251 20.74 -7.42 16.97
C LEU A 251 22.16 -7.24 16.41
N GLU A 252 22.71 -8.33 15.88
CA GLU A 252 23.96 -8.29 15.14
C GLU A 252 23.66 -8.33 13.63
N ILE A 253 24.47 -7.64 12.85
CA ILE A 253 24.29 -7.57 11.39
C ILE A 253 24.41 -8.98 10.79
N TYR A 254 23.48 -9.33 9.92
CA TYR A 254 23.32 -10.64 9.27
C TYR A 254 23.08 -11.83 10.24
N GLU A 255 22.73 -11.56 11.48
CA GLU A 255 22.45 -12.58 12.49
C GLU A 255 20.98 -12.62 12.91
N TYR A 256 20.06 -12.38 11.95
CA TYR A 256 18.61 -12.55 12.13
C TYR A 256 17.88 -12.71 10.78
N LEU A 257 16.72 -13.35 10.83
CA LEU A 257 15.73 -13.36 9.74
C LEU A 257 14.72 -12.24 9.96
N LEU A 258 14.18 -11.68 8.88
CA LEU A 258 13.23 -10.56 8.96
C LEU A 258 11.94 -10.87 8.19
N PHE A 259 10.82 -10.57 8.84
CA PHE A 259 9.52 -10.35 8.19
C PHE A 259 9.05 -8.94 8.50
N PHE A 260 8.44 -8.26 7.52
CA PHE A 260 7.82 -6.95 7.75
C PHE A 260 6.52 -6.79 6.95
N GLY A 261 5.52 -6.13 7.58
CA GLY A 261 4.19 -5.93 7.04
C GLY A 261 3.12 -5.97 8.12
N ALA A 262 1.84 -5.79 7.75
CA ALA A 262 0.73 -5.91 8.70
C ALA A 262 0.49 -7.38 9.08
N LEU A 263 0.04 -7.64 10.32
CA LEU A 263 -0.45 -8.96 10.73
C LEU A 263 -1.83 -9.19 10.13
N GLU A 264 -1.85 -9.69 8.91
CA GLU A 264 -3.07 -10.05 8.18
C GLU A 264 -3.00 -11.54 7.82
N PRO A 265 -4.13 -12.28 7.80
CA PRO A 265 -4.11 -13.72 7.48
C PRO A 265 -3.44 -14.03 6.14
N LYS A 266 -3.58 -13.17 5.13
CA LYS A 266 -2.94 -13.35 3.84
C LYS A 266 -1.41 -13.30 3.87
N LYS A 267 -0.82 -12.67 4.89
CA LYS A 267 0.64 -12.58 5.08
C LYS A 267 1.23 -13.85 5.67
N ASN A 268 0.37 -14.76 6.17
CA ASN A 268 0.74 -16.12 6.58
C ASN A 268 1.78 -16.21 7.71
N VAL A 269 1.74 -15.23 8.64
CA VAL A 269 2.75 -15.10 9.70
C VAL A 269 2.72 -16.29 10.66
N GLY A 270 1.54 -16.86 10.93
CA GLY A 270 1.42 -18.06 11.77
C GLY A 270 2.22 -19.23 11.18
N ARG A 271 2.05 -19.52 9.88
CA ARG A 271 2.82 -20.59 9.22
C ARG A 271 4.31 -20.27 9.06
N LEU A 272 4.66 -18.98 8.90
CA LEU A 272 6.06 -18.56 8.94
C LEU A 272 6.70 -18.92 10.29
N ILE A 273 6.02 -18.66 11.41
CA ILE A 273 6.52 -18.98 12.74
C ILE A 273 6.64 -20.51 12.92
N GLU A 274 5.63 -21.25 12.51
CA GLU A 274 5.64 -22.74 12.54
C GLU A 274 6.86 -23.28 11.77
N ALA A 275 7.03 -22.85 10.52
CA ALA A 275 8.15 -23.25 9.66
C ALA A 275 9.51 -22.84 10.22
N TYR A 276 9.60 -21.62 10.78
CA TYR A 276 10.81 -21.17 11.45
C TYR A 276 11.18 -22.04 12.66
N MET A 277 10.21 -22.39 13.49
CA MET A 277 10.45 -23.29 14.62
C MET A 277 10.88 -24.68 14.16
N ALA A 278 10.26 -25.20 13.09
CA ALA A 278 10.59 -26.51 12.50
C ALA A 278 11.97 -26.52 11.83
N SER A 279 12.45 -25.39 11.30
CA SER A 279 13.75 -25.28 10.64
C SER A 279 14.94 -25.51 11.57
N GLY A 280 14.75 -25.32 12.88
CA GLY A 280 15.80 -25.50 13.88
C GLY A 280 16.97 -24.50 13.81
N VAL A 281 16.89 -23.45 12.98
CA VAL A 281 17.96 -22.45 12.86
C VAL A 281 18.10 -21.64 14.15
N ASP A 282 19.33 -21.27 14.50
CA ASP A 282 19.64 -20.57 15.76
C ASP A 282 19.67 -19.03 15.63
N LEU A 283 19.17 -18.50 14.51
CA LEU A 283 19.03 -17.04 14.30
C LEU A 283 17.65 -16.58 14.74
N PRO A 284 17.51 -15.41 15.42
CA PRO A 284 16.20 -14.91 15.77
C PRO A 284 15.38 -14.52 14.53
N LEU A 285 14.06 -14.78 14.58
CA LEU A 285 13.11 -14.24 13.64
C LEU A 285 12.58 -12.89 14.17
N VAL A 286 12.86 -11.83 13.43
CA VAL A 286 12.39 -10.48 13.73
C VAL A 286 11.14 -10.19 12.90
N LEU A 287 10.06 -9.80 13.56
CA LEU A 287 8.81 -9.39 12.94
C LEU A 287 8.62 -7.89 13.13
N VAL A 288 8.66 -7.12 12.06
CA VAL A 288 8.22 -5.72 12.06
C VAL A 288 6.79 -5.69 11.56
N ALA A 289 5.83 -5.78 12.50
CA ALA A 289 4.46 -6.05 12.14
C ALA A 289 3.48 -5.24 13.02
N GLY A 290 2.81 -4.27 12.39
CA GLY A 290 1.67 -3.56 12.96
C GLY A 290 0.46 -4.47 13.17
N GLU A 291 -0.55 -3.96 13.86
CA GLU A 291 -1.81 -4.68 13.99
C GLU A 291 -2.55 -4.66 12.65
N GLY A 292 -3.05 -5.82 12.23
CA GLY A 292 -3.93 -5.99 11.09
C GLY A 292 -5.32 -6.43 11.54
N TRP A 293 -6.14 -6.87 10.62
CA TRP A 293 -7.46 -7.45 10.89
C TRP A 293 -7.37 -8.98 10.91
N HIS A 294 -8.29 -9.64 11.64
CA HIS A 294 -8.34 -11.11 11.79
C HIS A 294 -7.02 -11.75 12.27
N ASN A 295 -6.25 -11.03 13.08
CA ASN A 295 -4.95 -11.45 13.55
C ASN A 295 -4.97 -12.12 14.94
N GLN A 296 -6.14 -12.54 15.42
CA GLN A 296 -6.29 -13.10 16.78
C GLN A 296 -5.44 -14.36 16.98
N SER A 297 -5.42 -15.27 16.00
CA SER A 297 -4.61 -16.48 16.04
C SER A 297 -3.12 -16.19 16.06
N GLU A 298 -2.66 -15.27 15.20
CA GLU A 298 -1.26 -14.86 15.15
C GLU A 298 -0.85 -14.11 16.42
N THR A 299 -1.74 -13.27 16.95
CA THR A 299 -1.48 -12.53 18.20
C THR A 299 -1.41 -13.48 19.40
N MET A 300 -2.34 -14.43 19.50
CA MET A 300 -2.32 -15.46 20.56
C MET A 300 -1.07 -16.32 20.49
N LEU A 301 -0.67 -16.76 19.29
CA LEU A 301 0.56 -17.51 19.08
C LEU A 301 1.79 -16.71 19.55
N LEU A 302 1.86 -15.43 19.21
CA LEU A 302 2.96 -14.56 19.62
C LEU A 302 2.98 -14.29 21.14
N GLU A 303 1.80 -14.22 21.80
CA GLU A 303 1.68 -14.11 23.24
C GLU A 303 2.10 -15.41 23.94
N GLU A 304 1.66 -16.56 23.43
CA GLU A 304 2.05 -17.88 23.96
C GLU A 304 3.56 -18.11 23.85
N LEU A 305 4.17 -17.74 22.72
CA LEU A 305 5.62 -17.81 22.54
C LEU A 305 6.35 -16.88 23.53
N ARG A 306 5.77 -15.72 23.87
CA ARG A 306 6.31 -14.79 24.85
C ARG A 306 6.20 -15.29 26.28
N GLU A 307 5.09 -15.94 26.64
CA GLU A 307 4.86 -16.48 27.99
C GLU A 307 5.73 -17.72 28.27
N ASN A 308 5.99 -18.52 27.27
CA ASN A 308 6.82 -19.74 27.37
C ASN A 308 8.33 -19.46 27.26
N GLU A 309 8.75 -18.21 27.17
CA GLU A 309 10.18 -17.87 27.13
C GLU A 309 10.85 -18.02 28.50
N PRO A 310 12.08 -18.57 28.55
CA PRO A 310 12.88 -18.56 29.75
C PRO A 310 13.16 -17.11 30.18
N GLY A 311 13.15 -16.86 31.48
CA GLY A 311 13.34 -15.53 32.08
C GLY A 311 14.63 -14.81 31.65
N PRO A 312 14.99 -13.67 32.29
CA PRO A 312 16.06 -12.77 31.85
C PRO A 312 17.46 -13.40 31.67
N THR A 313 17.67 -14.58 32.24
CA THR A 313 18.92 -15.37 32.17
C THR A 313 18.86 -16.54 31.18
N GLY A 314 17.74 -16.72 30.50
CA GLY A 314 17.53 -17.80 29.53
C GLY A 314 18.07 -17.51 28.12
N PRO A 315 17.97 -18.49 27.18
CA PRO A 315 18.40 -18.28 25.81
C PRO A 315 17.68 -17.10 25.15
N LYS A 316 18.40 -16.39 24.26
CA LYS A 316 17.86 -15.22 23.56
C LYS A 316 16.51 -15.53 22.89
N ARG A 317 15.57 -14.60 22.97
CA ARG A 317 14.23 -14.72 22.34
C ARG A 317 14.34 -15.09 20.88
N ARG A 318 13.74 -16.22 20.51
CA ARG A 318 13.79 -16.73 19.13
C ARG A 318 12.91 -15.91 18.19
N VAL A 319 11.73 -15.43 18.65
CA VAL A 319 10.82 -14.58 17.86
C VAL A 319 10.68 -13.23 18.55
N ARG A 320 10.98 -12.15 17.84
CA ARG A 320 10.97 -10.77 18.36
C ARG A 320 10.06 -9.91 17.52
N ARG A 321 9.02 -9.30 18.10
CA ARG A 321 8.08 -8.43 17.40
C ARG A 321 8.28 -6.97 17.76
N PHE A 322 8.35 -6.11 16.71
CA PHE A 322 8.26 -4.66 16.79
C PHE A 322 6.97 -4.23 16.09
N ARG A 323 6.07 -3.52 16.79
CA ARG A 323 4.78 -3.12 16.21
C ARG A 323 4.93 -2.05 15.14
N TYR A 324 5.86 -1.13 15.35
CA TYR A 324 6.16 -0.03 14.44
C TYR A 324 7.65 0.35 14.53
N VAL A 325 8.22 0.66 13.39
CA VAL A 325 9.53 1.30 13.28
C VAL A 325 9.47 2.41 12.23
N ARG A 326 10.29 3.44 12.39
CA ARG A 326 10.39 4.50 11.39
C ARG A 326 10.90 3.94 10.05
N PRO A 327 10.51 4.54 8.89
CA PRO A 327 10.95 4.06 7.57
C PRO A 327 12.48 3.89 7.44
N SER A 328 13.28 4.87 7.89
CA SER A 328 14.75 4.78 7.87
C SER A 328 15.28 3.62 8.73
N THR A 329 14.60 3.32 9.84
CA THR A 329 14.94 2.19 10.72
C THR A 329 14.56 0.86 10.07
N LEU A 330 13.45 0.80 9.34
CA LEU A 330 13.06 -0.39 8.58
C LEU A 330 14.11 -0.70 7.50
N ILE A 331 14.61 0.31 6.80
CA ILE A 331 15.70 0.16 5.83
C ILE A 331 16.95 -0.45 6.49
N THR A 332 17.31 0.05 7.68
CA THR A 332 18.43 -0.52 8.47
C THR A 332 18.20 -1.99 8.81
N LEU A 333 16.97 -2.35 9.26
CA LEU A 333 16.60 -3.73 9.58
C LEU A 333 16.60 -4.63 8.33
N ILE A 334 16.13 -4.15 7.18
CA ILE A 334 16.18 -4.93 5.94
C ILE A 334 17.62 -5.17 5.51
N ARG A 335 18.45 -4.13 5.46
CA ARG A 335 19.84 -4.23 5.01
C ARG A 335 20.71 -5.08 5.93
N GLY A 336 20.42 -5.10 7.23
CA GLY A 336 21.17 -5.88 8.21
C GLY A 336 20.63 -7.30 8.41
N ALA A 337 19.51 -7.70 7.79
CA ALA A 337 18.98 -9.04 7.91
C ALA A 337 19.80 -10.05 7.09
N ARG A 338 19.91 -11.30 7.57
CA ARG A 338 20.47 -12.40 6.79
C ARG A 338 19.61 -12.73 5.57
N ALA A 339 18.30 -12.73 5.77
CA ALA A 339 17.31 -12.85 4.71
C ALA A 339 15.96 -12.28 5.17
N VAL A 340 15.15 -11.85 4.20
CA VAL A 340 13.72 -11.58 4.39
C VAL A 340 12.94 -12.84 4.05
N VAL A 341 11.98 -13.22 4.91
CA VAL A 341 11.10 -14.37 4.69
C VAL A 341 9.66 -13.86 4.60
N PHE A 342 9.07 -13.97 3.42
CA PHE A 342 7.76 -13.38 3.12
C PHE A 342 6.84 -14.37 2.37
N PRO A 343 6.32 -15.42 3.06
CA PRO A 343 5.55 -16.51 2.46
C PRO A 343 4.06 -16.18 2.36
N SER A 344 3.71 -15.00 1.83
CA SER A 344 2.34 -14.51 1.72
C SER A 344 1.49 -15.43 0.83
N LEU A 345 0.22 -15.63 1.19
CA LEU A 345 -0.73 -16.44 0.43
C LEU A 345 -1.15 -15.74 -0.86
N TYR A 346 -1.23 -14.41 -0.83
CA TYR A 346 -1.64 -13.62 -1.98
C TYR A 346 -1.23 -12.15 -1.82
N GLU A 347 -0.68 -11.57 -2.87
CA GLU A 347 -0.33 -10.14 -2.95
C GLU A 347 -0.82 -9.53 -4.27
N GLY A 348 -1.16 -8.24 -4.22
CA GLY A 348 -1.41 -7.49 -5.44
C GLY A 348 -0.13 -7.16 -6.22
N PHE A 349 0.99 -6.98 -5.48
CA PHE A 349 2.30 -6.69 -6.07
C PHE A 349 3.44 -7.41 -5.33
N GLY A 350 3.67 -7.09 -4.06
CA GLY A 350 4.78 -7.65 -3.28
C GLY A 350 5.87 -6.62 -2.96
N LEU A 351 5.47 -5.41 -2.54
CA LEU A 351 6.42 -4.36 -2.15
C LEU A 351 7.51 -4.85 -1.20
N PRO A 352 7.25 -5.64 -0.14
CA PRO A 352 8.30 -6.11 0.76
C PRO A 352 9.39 -6.93 0.04
N VAL A 353 9.02 -7.72 -0.96
CA VAL A 353 9.98 -8.48 -1.77
C VAL A 353 10.83 -7.54 -2.62
N LEU A 354 10.20 -6.59 -3.28
CA LEU A 354 10.91 -5.59 -4.10
C LEU A 354 11.81 -4.70 -3.24
N GLU A 355 11.35 -4.27 -2.07
CA GLU A 355 12.13 -3.47 -1.10
C GLU A 355 13.39 -4.22 -0.66
N ALA A 356 13.25 -5.49 -0.26
CA ALA A 356 14.39 -6.32 0.15
C ALA A 356 15.39 -6.53 -1.00
N MET A 357 14.91 -6.84 -2.20
CA MET A 357 15.76 -7.01 -3.38
C MET A 357 16.49 -5.71 -3.76
N THR A 358 15.81 -4.56 -3.69
CA THR A 358 16.40 -3.24 -3.98
C THR A 358 17.54 -2.94 -3.01
N LEU A 359 17.36 -3.27 -1.74
CA LEU A 359 18.36 -3.09 -0.68
C LEU A 359 19.43 -4.19 -0.67
N GLY A 360 19.29 -5.21 -1.53
CA GLY A 360 20.24 -6.29 -1.71
C GLY A 360 20.15 -7.40 -0.66
N THR A 361 19.07 -7.47 0.09
CA THR A 361 18.82 -8.54 1.06
C THR A 361 18.22 -9.75 0.36
N PRO A 362 18.78 -10.97 0.55
CA PRO A 362 18.20 -12.19 0.00
C PRO A 362 16.78 -12.45 0.49
N VAL A 363 15.94 -13.04 -0.35
CA VAL A 363 14.52 -13.22 -0.05
C VAL A 363 14.09 -14.68 -0.23
N VAL A 364 13.30 -15.17 0.72
CA VAL A 364 12.44 -16.35 0.59
C VAL A 364 11.01 -15.85 0.46
N THR A 365 10.30 -16.19 -0.61
CA THR A 365 8.93 -15.74 -0.83
C THR A 365 8.05 -16.80 -1.47
N SER A 366 6.76 -16.56 -1.56
CA SER A 366 5.78 -17.50 -2.09
C SER A 366 5.84 -17.62 -3.62
N ARG A 367 5.48 -18.81 -4.11
CA ARG A 367 5.25 -19.07 -5.55
C ARG A 367 3.86 -18.66 -6.03
N GLU A 368 3.04 -18.02 -5.18
CA GLU A 368 1.65 -17.67 -5.46
C GLU A 368 1.49 -16.19 -5.85
N SER A 369 0.42 -15.92 -6.57
CA SER A 369 -0.04 -14.58 -6.99
C SER A 369 1.02 -13.78 -7.76
N SER A 370 1.19 -12.48 -7.44
CA SER A 370 2.16 -11.60 -8.10
C SER A 370 3.62 -11.84 -7.68
N LEU A 371 3.87 -12.61 -6.62
CA LEU A 371 5.21 -12.74 -6.04
C LEU A 371 6.24 -13.34 -7.01
N PRO A 372 5.93 -14.40 -7.80
CA PRO A 372 6.86 -14.94 -8.77
C PRO A 372 7.26 -13.95 -9.87
N GLU A 373 6.33 -13.12 -10.36
CA GLU A 373 6.63 -12.12 -11.40
C GLU A 373 7.54 -11.00 -10.89
N ILE A 374 7.39 -10.62 -9.62
CA ILE A 374 8.25 -9.60 -9.00
C ILE A 374 9.61 -10.20 -8.66
N ALA A 375 9.63 -11.39 -8.09
CA ALA A 375 10.83 -12.09 -7.67
C ALA A 375 11.71 -12.55 -8.85
N GLY A 376 11.12 -12.98 -9.95
CA GLY A 376 11.84 -13.66 -11.02
C GLY A 376 12.62 -14.85 -10.49
N GLU A 377 13.87 -14.98 -10.91
CA GLU A 377 14.82 -16.01 -10.44
C GLU A 377 15.74 -15.50 -9.31
N ALA A 378 15.36 -14.43 -8.63
CA ALA A 378 16.20 -13.73 -7.67
C ALA A 378 15.88 -14.08 -6.20
N THR A 379 15.00 -15.04 -5.96
CA THR A 379 14.55 -15.45 -4.62
C THR A 379 14.40 -16.95 -4.53
N LEU A 380 14.31 -17.49 -3.30
CA LEU A 380 13.80 -18.84 -3.10
C LEU A 380 12.27 -18.79 -3.06
N LEU A 381 11.63 -19.48 -3.99
CA LEU A 381 10.18 -19.62 -4.07
C LEU A 381 9.71 -20.85 -3.30
N VAL A 382 8.73 -20.66 -2.41
CA VAL A 382 8.17 -21.73 -1.58
C VAL A 382 6.65 -21.86 -1.80
N ASP A 383 6.12 -23.04 -1.48
CA ASP A 383 4.70 -23.24 -1.31
C ASP A 383 4.25 -22.61 0.03
N PRO A 384 3.43 -21.53 0.00
CA PRO A 384 3.03 -20.88 1.24
C PRO A 384 2.05 -21.73 2.08
N TYR A 385 1.54 -22.82 1.54
CA TYR A 385 0.68 -23.78 2.24
C TYR A 385 1.43 -24.94 2.89
N ASP A 386 2.73 -25.11 2.59
CA ASP A 386 3.61 -26.15 3.10
C ASP A 386 4.66 -25.54 4.08
N ALA A 387 4.47 -25.78 5.39
CA ALA A 387 5.40 -25.32 6.41
C ALA A 387 6.80 -25.97 6.28
N ASP A 388 6.87 -27.23 5.84
CA ASP A 388 8.15 -27.93 5.64
C ASP A 388 8.93 -27.36 4.46
N ASP A 389 8.25 -26.92 3.39
CA ASP A 389 8.90 -26.27 2.25
C ASP A 389 9.49 -24.92 2.67
N ILE A 390 8.73 -24.12 3.44
CA ILE A 390 9.22 -22.86 4.02
C ILE A 390 10.41 -23.13 4.95
N ALA A 391 10.33 -24.16 5.82
CA ALA A 391 11.41 -24.51 6.76
C ALA A 391 12.69 -24.93 6.03
N ARG A 392 12.58 -25.75 4.97
CA ARG A 392 13.72 -26.12 4.10
C ARG A 392 14.37 -24.89 3.48
N ALA A 393 13.57 -23.96 2.95
CA ALA A 393 14.08 -22.73 2.34
C ALA A 393 14.77 -21.83 3.38
N ILE A 394 14.22 -21.73 4.60
CA ILE A 394 14.86 -21.03 5.73
C ILE A 394 16.22 -21.65 6.04
N THR A 395 16.28 -22.97 6.18
CA THR A 395 17.54 -23.69 6.47
C THR A 395 18.55 -23.46 5.37
N THR A 396 18.13 -23.56 4.11
CA THR A 396 18.99 -23.34 2.94
C THR A 396 19.56 -21.93 2.91
N ILE A 397 18.70 -20.89 3.05
CA ILE A 397 19.15 -19.49 2.97
C ILE A 397 20.06 -19.08 4.14
N VAL A 398 19.89 -19.71 5.31
CA VAL A 398 20.74 -19.45 6.47
C VAL A 398 22.13 -20.08 6.31
N ASN A 399 22.22 -21.28 5.78
CA ASN A 399 23.46 -22.06 5.75
C ASN A 399 24.31 -21.85 4.49
N ASP A 400 23.72 -21.43 3.37
CA ASP A 400 24.41 -21.27 2.08
C ASP A 400 24.77 -19.80 1.81
N ALA A 401 26.03 -19.44 2.07
CA ALA A 401 26.52 -18.08 1.88
C ALA A 401 26.67 -17.70 0.40
N ASP A 402 27.05 -18.67 -0.45
CA ASP A 402 27.22 -18.42 -1.89
C ASP A 402 25.88 -18.20 -2.55
N LEU A 403 24.86 -18.96 -2.17
CA LEU A 403 23.49 -18.74 -2.61
C LEU A 403 22.98 -17.36 -2.20
N ARG A 404 23.21 -16.94 -0.95
CA ARG A 404 22.83 -15.58 -0.50
C ARG A 404 23.47 -14.49 -1.34
N ALA A 405 24.77 -14.61 -1.61
CA ALA A 405 25.49 -13.65 -2.44
C ALA A 405 24.91 -13.58 -3.86
N GLU A 406 24.60 -14.71 -4.45
CA GLU A 406 24.01 -14.77 -5.78
C GLU A 406 22.59 -14.23 -5.81
N LEU A 407 21.73 -14.57 -4.84
CA LEU A 407 20.37 -14.05 -4.74
C LEU A 407 20.37 -12.53 -4.50
N SER A 408 21.29 -12.00 -3.68
CA SER A 408 21.48 -10.56 -3.49
C SER A 408 21.83 -9.86 -4.81
N ARG A 409 22.77 -10.41 -5.57
CA ARG A 409 23.19 -9.89 -6.87
C ARG A 409 22.03 -9.91 -7.88
N ARG A 410 21.34 -11.06 -8.01
CA ARG A 410 20.17 -11.20 -8.90
C ARG A 410 19.05 -10.30 -8.46
N GLY A 411 18.81 -10.15 -7.14
CA GLY A 411 17.77 -9.31 -6.57
C GLY A 411 17.89 -7.85 -7.01
N ARG A 412 19.09 -7.27 -6.93
CA ARG A 412 19.33 -5.90 -7.41
C ARG A 412 19.06 -5.76 -8.91
N LEU A 413 19.45 -6.73 -9.73
CA LEU A 413 19.20 -6.71 -11.17
C LEU A 413 17.69 -6.84 -11.49
N GLN A 414 16.98 -7.70 -10.77
CA GLN A 414 15.54 -7.86 -10.92
C GLN A 414 14.81 -6.60 -10.47
N ALA A 415 15.18 -6.03 -9.32
CA ALA A 415 14.58 -4.81 -8.80
C ALA A 415 14.72 -3.61 -9.74
N ALA A 416 15.83 -3.52 -10.48
CA ALA A 416 16.03 -2.46 -11.48
C ALA A 416 14.96 -2.41 -12.58
N LYS A 417 14.26 -3.52 -12.84
CA LYS A 417 13.11 -3.57 -13.77
C LYS A 417 11.89 -2.80 -13.24
N PHE A 418 11.84 -2.54 -11.94
CA PHE A 418 10.80 -1.83 -11.23
C PHE A 418 11.30 -0.50 -10.65
N SER A 419 12.33 0.09 -11.28
CA SER A 419 12.85 1.40 -10.88
C SER A 419 11.82 2.50 -11.14
N VAL A 420 12.02 3.67 -10.50
CA VAL A 420 11.16 4.85 -10.69
C VAL A 420 11.15 5.30 -12.16
N GLU A 421 12.29 5.20 -12.84
CA GLU A 421 12.42 5.56 -14.27
C GLU A 421 11.54 4.64 -15.14
N ARG A 422 11.60 3.32 -14.90
CA ARG A 422 10.76 2.34 -15.62
C ARG A 422 9.27 2.52 -15.32
N TYR A 423 8.94 2.85 -14.09
CA TYR A 423 7.57 3.18 -13.72
C TYR A 423 7.09 4.45 -14.42
N ARG A 424 7.93 5.50 -14.47
CA ARG A 424 7.65 6.74 -15.19
C ARG A 424 7.37 6.50 -16.69
N GLU A 425 8.21 5.69 -17.35
CA GLU A 425 8.01 5.33 -18.76
C GLU A 425 6.63 4.67 -18.99
N ARG A 426 6.23 3.75 -18.11
CA ARG A 426 4.93 3.06 -18.20
C ARG A 426 3.75 4.01 -17.95
N VAL A 427 3.86 4.89 -16.95
CA VAL A 427 2.83 5.89 -16.64
C VAL A 427 2.70 6.90 -17.80
N GLU A 428 3.82 7.34 -18.38
CA GLU A 428 3.83 8.22 -19.55
C GLU A 428 3.12 7.57 -20.74
N ALA A 429 3.47 6.33 -21.06
CA ALA A 429 2.83 5.57 -22.14
C ALA A 429 1.32 5.38 -21.88
N LEU A 430 0.92 5.07 -20.63
CA LEU A 430 -0.48 4.96 -20.23
C LEU A 430 -1.23 6.26 -20.53
N TYR A 431 -0.79 7.38 -19.95
CA TYR A 431 -1.52 8.64 -20.09
C TYR A 431 -1.50 9.20 -21.51
N ALA A 432 -0.45 8.92 -22.29
CA ALA A 432 -0.40 9.27 -23.70
C ALA A 432 -1.45 8.49 -24.52
N SER A 433 -1.73 7.24 -24.18
CA SER A 433 -2.71 6.38 -24.85
C SER A 433 -4.17 6.76 -24.56
N LEU A 434 -4.42 7.57 -23.53
CA LEU A 434 -5.76 8.00 -23.08
C LEU A 434 -6.19 9.37 -23.64
N ARG A 435 -5.38 9.97 -24.50
CA ARG A 435 -5.62 11.27 -25.15
C ARG A 435 -6.47 11.18 -26.41
#